data_34573f3bce90a51e837b5ff2a0aeed82
#
_entry.id   34573f3bce90a51e837b5ff2a0aeed82
#
_cell.length_a   1.000
_cell.length_b   1.000
_cell.length_c   1.000
_cell.angle_alpha   90.00
_cell.angle_beta   90.00
_cell.angle_gamma   90.00
#
_symmetry.space_group_name_H-M   'P 1'
#
loop_
_entity.id
_entity.type
_entity.pdbx_description
1 polymer ?
#
loop_
_entity_poly.entity_id
_entity_poly.type
_entity_poly.pdbx_seq_one_letter_code
_entity_poly.pdbx_strand_id
1 'polypeptide(L)'
;MTRFRMFGIHLEQFAILTDKSQNDALSMNTEVNFKYAEDGEKIACYAKFDFSEEQQKLMVLAINCEFEIHSEDFKELRKDDKTIIPKALLEFFAVHTIGTARGILFCKTESTQFNNVIIPPINVSELIQSDMVIE
;
A
#
# COMPACT_ATOMS: atom_id res chain seq x y z
N MET A 1 -10.98 10.36 -17.38
CA MET A 1 -10.43 9.58 -16.26
C MET A 1 -9.06 9.03 -16.62
N THR A 2 -8.10 9.12 -15.72
CA THR A 2 -6.75 8.64 -15.99
C THR A 2 -6.71 7.11 -16.00
N ARG A 3 -6.21 6.54 -17.10
CA ARG A 3 -6.10 5.09 -17.24
C ARG A 3 -4.78 4.61 -16.63
N PHE A 4 -4.84 3.52 -15.89
CA PHE A 4 -3.64 2.92 -15.31
C PHE A 4 -3.83 1.42 -15.16
N ARG A 5 -2.73 0.72 -14.94
CA ARG A 5 -2.76 -0.72 -14.64
C ARG A 5 -1.75 -1.05 -13.55
N MET A 6 -2.04 -2.11 -12.81
CA MET A 6 -1.08 -2.69 -11.88
C MET A 6 -0.27 -3.72 -12.68
N PHE A 7 1.04 -3.62 -12.66
CA PHE A 7 1.87 -4.56 -13.42
C PHE A 7 2.87 -5.33 -12.56
N GLY A 8 2.96 -5.04 -11.28
CA GLY A 8 3.87 -5.75 -10.40
C GLY A 8 3.39 -5.77 -8.97
N ILE A 9 3.62 -6.89 -8.30
CA ILE A 9 3.33 -7.07 -6.87
C ILE A 9 4.56 -7.71 -6.26
N HIS A 10 5.10 -7.08 -5.21
CA HIS A 10 6.28 -7.58 -4.53
C HIS A 10 6.04 -7.68 -3.04
N LEU A 11 6.29 -8.86 -2.48
CA LEU A 11 6.27 -9.05 -1.03
C LEU A 11 7.64 -8.63 -0.51
N GLU A 12 7.67 -7.51 0.20
CA GLU A 12 8.92 -6.96 0.73
C GLU A 12 9.30 -7.58 2.07
N GLN A 13 8.31 -7.81 2.92
CA GLN A 13 8.56 -8.34 4.24
C GLN A 13 7.31 -9.02 4.78
N PHE A 14 7.48 -10.19 5.37
CA PHE A 14 6.44 -10.81 6.19
C PHE A 14 7.12 -11.58 7.32
N ALA A 15 6.71 -11.32 8.55
CA ALA A 15 7.23 -12.04 9.69
C ALA A 15 6.18 -12.11 10.80
N ILE A 16 6.07 -13.27 11.40
CA ILE A 16 5.35 -13.44 12.66
C ILE A 16 6.43 -13.40 13.74
N LEU A 17 6.39 -12.38 14.57
CA LEU A 17 7.46 -12.10 15.53
C LEU A 17 7.29 -12.84 16.84
N THR A 18 6.05 -13.23 17.16
CA THR A 18 5.77 -14.05 18.32
C THR A 18 4.44 -14.78 18.12
N ASP A 19 4.36 -15.99 18.63
CA ASP A 19 3.11 -16.75 18.62
C ASP A 19 2.34 -16.64 19.93
N LYS A 20 2.80 -15.76 20.82
CA LYS A 20 2.24 -15.61 22.18
C LYS A 20 1.16 -14.54 22.26
N SER A 21 0.20 -14.58 21.33
CA SER A 21 -0.93 -13.69 21.38
C SER A 21 -1.92 -14.12 22.46
N GLN A 22 -2.43 -13.15 23.21
CA GLN A 22 -3.48 -13.37 24.19
C GLN A 22 -4.87 -13.32 23.54
N ASN A 23 -4.94 -13.13 22.23
CA ASN A 23 -6.18 -12.94 21.48
C ASN A 23 -6.97 -11.70 21.89
N ASP A 24 -6.29 -10.74 22.50
CA ASP A 24 -6.87 -9.45 22.78
C ASP A 24 -6.96 -8.61 21.51
N ALA A 25 -7.58 -7.45 21.59
CA ALA A 25 -7.70 -6.55 20.46
C ALA A 25 -6.31 -6.15 19.94
N LEU A 26 -6.07 -6.36 18.65
CA LEU A 26 -4.84 -5.98 18.02
C LEU A 26 -4.88 -4.53 17.55
N SER A 27 -3.77 -3.84 17.70
CA SER A 27 -3.57 -2.52 17.11
C SER A 27 -2.84 -2.68 15.79
N MET A 28 -3.27 -1.94 14.77
CA MET A 28 -2.59 -1.95 13.48
C MET A 28 -2.10 -0.55 13.16
N ASN A 29 -0.83 -0.47 12.80
CA ASN A 29 -0.25 0.77 12.30
C ASN A 29 0.01 0.60 10.80
N THR A 30 -0.38 1.59 10.01
CA THR A 30 -0.27 1.55 8.55
C THR A 30 0.61 2.68 8.05
N GLU A 31 1.52 2.33 7.15
CA GLU A 31 2.39 3.30 6.48
C GLU A 31 2.24 3.11 4.98
N VAL A 32 2.03 4.20 4.23
CA VAL A 32 1.92 4.17 2.77
C VAL A 32 2.85 5.22 2.19
N ASN A 33 3.68 4.81 1.23
CA ASN A 33 4.61 5.69 0.53
C ASN A 33 4.59 5.44 -0.96
N PHE A 34 4.89 6.46 -1.74
CA PHE A 34 4.95 6.37 -3.19
C PHE A 34 6.33 6.73 -3.70
N LYS A 35 6.75 6.05 -4.77
CA LYS A 35 7.97 6.36 -5.50
C LYS A 35 7.65 6.33 -6.98
N TYR A 36 8.41 7.08 -7.77
CA TYR A 36 8.23 7.08 -9.21
C TYR A 36 9.55 6.76 -9.92
N ALA A 37 9.45 6.13 -11.11
CA ALA A 37 10.60 5.86 -11.97
C ALA A 37 10.99 7.14 -12.71
N GLU A 38 12.17 7.16 -13.32
CA GLU A 38 12.69 8.34 -14.03
C GLU A 38 11.72 8.88 -15.07
N ASP A 39 11.02 8.00 -15.81
CA ASP A 39 10.06 8.43 -16.81
C ASP A 39 8.76 8.95 -16.20
N GLY A 40 8.55 8.72 -14.90
CA GLY A 40 7.38 9.19 -14.19
C GLY A 40 6.09 8.45 -14.47
N GLU A 41 6.04 7.62 -15.51
CA GLU A 41 4.82 6.88 -15.87
C GLU A 41 4.56 5.69 -14.95
N LYS A 42 5.60 5.22 -14.26
CA LYS A 42 5.53 4.08 -13.36
C LYS A 42 5.66 4.56 -11.92
N ILE A 43 4.69 4.18 -11.10
CA ILE A 43 4.62 4.59 -9.72
C ILE A 43 4.49 3.36 -8.85
N ALA A 44 5.33 3.27 -7.83
CA ALA A 44 5.27 2.19 -6.86
C ALA A 44 4.57 2.70 -5.61
N CYS A 45 3.66 1.87 -5.09
CA CYS A 45 2.97 2.13 -3.83
C CYS A 45 3.45 1.10 -2.81
N TYR A 46 4.16 1.57 -1.80
CA TYR A 46 4.64 0.74 -0.70
C TYR A 46 3.64 0.86 0.45
N ALA A 47 3.25 -0.28 1.00
CA ALA A 47 2.37 -0.31 2.16
C ALA A 47 2.93 -1.26 3.20
N LYS A 48 2.99 -0.80 4.44
CA LYS A 48 3.48 -1.60 5.56
C LYS A 48 2.45 -1.58 6.68
N PHE A 49 2.22 -2.76 7.24
CA PHE A 49 1.26 -2.96 8.32
C PHE A 49 1.98 -3.62 9.48
N ASP A 50 1.95 -2.98 10.64
CA ASP A 50 2.49 -3.52 11.88
C ASP A 50 1.32 -3.86 12.79
N PHE A 51 1.28 -5.10 13.26
CA PHE A 51 0.23 -5.57 14.17
C PHE A 51 0.82 -5.78 15.54
N SER A 52 0.21 -5.15 16.54
CA SER A 52 0.72 -5.14 17.90
C SER A 52 -0.39 -5.46 18.91
N GLU A 53 0.03 -6.00 20.05
CA GLU A 53 -0.83 -6.27 21.18
C GLU A 53 -0.11 -5.75 22.42
N GLU A 54 -0.73 -4.80 23.14
CA GLU A 54 -0.12 -4.21 24.34
C GLU A 54 1.32 -3.73 24.11
N GLN A 55 1.52 -3.00 22.99
CA GLN A 55 2.81 -2.44 22.61
C GLN A 55 3.86 -3.47 22.17
N GLN A 56 3.50 -4.74 22.17
CA GLN A 56 4.35 -5.79 21.62
C GLN A 56 4.00 -6.02 20.16
N LYS A 57 5.01 -5.89 19.29
CA LYS A 57 4.80 -6.16 17.87
C LYS A 57 4.70 -7.67 17.66
N LEU A 58 3.59 -8.11 17.05
CA LEU A 58 3.33 -9.53 16.82
C LEU A 58 3.65 -9.95 15.39
N MET A 59 3.37 -9.09 14.42
CA MET A 59 3.45 -9.46 13.01
C MET A 59 3.67 -8.23 12.16
N VAL A 60 4.36 -8.38 11.05
CA VAL A 60 4.60 -7.30 10.10
C VAL A 60 4.40 -7.82 8.69
N LEU A 61 3.79 -6.98 7.86
CA LEU A 61 3.63 -7.23 6.43
C LEU A 61 3.96 -5.96 5.68
N ALA A 62 4.84 -6.06 4.69
CA ALA A 62 5.12 -4.94 3.79
C ALA A 62 5.09 -5.45 2.35
N ILE A 63 4.39 -4.72 1.50
CA ILE A 63 4.33 -5.04 0.08
C ILE A 63 4.55 -3.78 -0.74
N ASN A 64 4.88 -3.99 -2.01
CA ASN A 64 5.08 -2.94 -2.97
C ASN A 64 4.33 -3.31 -4.24
N CYS A 65 3.42 -2.46 -4.68
CA CYS A 65 2.68 -2.66 -5.92
C CYS A 65 3.09 -1.61 -6.93
N GLU A 66 3.32 -2.05 -8.16
CA GLU A 66 3.75 -1.15 -9.23
C GLU A 66 2.61 -0.88 -10.19
N PHE A 67 2.43 0.41 -10.51
CA PHE A 67 1.37 0.88 -11.39
C PHE A 67 1.98 1.64 -12.55
N GLU A 68 1.38 1.49 -13.72
CA GLU A 68 1.79 2.23 -14.90
C GLU A 68 0.62 3.06 -15.39
N ILE A 69 0.85 4.35 -15.60
CA ILE A 69 -0.15 5.27 -16.13
C ILE A 69 -0.06 5.25 -17.65
N HIS A 70 -1.21 5.22 -18.33
CA HIS A 70 -1.25 5.25 -19.78
C HIS A 70 -0.54 6.50 -20.28
N SER A 71 0.35 6.35 -21.27
CA SER A 71 1.24 7.42 -21.73
C SER A 71 0.51 8.70 -22.11
N GLU A 72 -0.59 8.60 -22.83
CA GLU A 72 -1.36 9.79 -23.25
C GLU A 72 -1.97 10.50 -22.05
N ASP A 73 -2.48 9.76 -21.08
CA ASP A 73 -3.07 10.33 -19.88
C ASP A 73 -2.00 10.95 -18.99
N PHE A 74 -0.82 10.32 -18.96
CA PHE A 74 0.30 10.84 -18.19
C PHE A 74 0.73 12.22 -18.70
N LYS A 75 0.75 12.40 -20.03
CA LYS A 75 1.11 13.67 -20.64
C LYS A 75 0.14 14.78 -20.23
N GLU A 76 -1.14 14.46 -20.04
CA GLU A 76 -2.15 15.43 -19.61
C GLU A 76 -1.95 15.91 -18.18
N LEU A 77 -1.15 15.19 -17.39
CA LEU A 77 -0.86 15.57 -16.00
C LEU A 77 0.26 16.59 -15.89
N ARG A 78 0.91 16.89 -17.02
CA ARG A 78 2.01 17.84 -17.03
C ARG A 78 1.49 19.28 -16.94
N LYS A 79 2.12 20.05 -16.07
CA LYS A 79 1.75 21.45 -15.84
C LYS A 79 2.97 22.24 -15.41
N ASP A 80 3.32 23.30 -16.18
CA ASP A 80 4.43 24.18 -15.87
C ASP A 80 5.74 23.45 -15.59
N ASP A 81 6.15 22.58 -16.54
CA ASP A 81 7.39 21.78 -16.47
C ASP A 81 7.40 20.73 -15.36
N LYS A 82 6.26 20.49 -14.73
CA LYS A 82 6.12 19.47 -13.70
C LYS A 82 4.98 18.55 -14.06
N THR A 83 5.06 17.30 -13.61
CA THR A 83 3.94 16.36 -13.71
C THR A 83 3.33 16.26 -12.33
N ILE A 84 2.02 16.45 -12.24
CA ILE A 84 1.31 16.40 -10.97
C ILE A 84 0.43 15.16 -10.99
N ILE A 85 0.73 14.21 -10.09
CA ILE A 85 -0.11 13.03 -9.91
C ILE A 85 -1.16 13.39 -8.87
N PRO A 86 -2.44 13.48 -9.25
CA PRO A 86 -3.47 13.93 -8.32
C PRO A 86 -3.62 13.01 -7.12
N LYS A 87 -3.93 13.59 -6.00
CA LYS A 87 -4.21 12.84 -4.77
C LYS A 87 -5.23 11.72 -5.02
N ALA A 88 -6.28 12.00 -5.79
CA ALA A 88 -7.32 11.01 -6.08
C ALA A 88 -6.75 9.76 -6.78
N LEU A 89 -5.78 9.93 -7.67
CA LEU A 89 -5.16 8.81 -8.35
C LEU A 89 -4.28 8.01 -7.39
N LEU A 90 -3.54 8.71 -6.52
CA LEU A 90 -2.74 8.04 -5.49
C LEU A 90 -3.62 7.24 -4.54
N GLU A 91 -4.81 7.74 -4.25
CA GLU A 91 -5.77 7.01 -3.42
C GLU A 91 -6.22 5.71 -4.08
N PHE A 92 -6.44 5.73 -5.41
CA PHE A 92 -6.74 4.50 -6.13
C PHE A 92 -5.60 3.49 -6.05
N PHE A 93 -4.36 3.95 -6.22
CA PHE A 93 -3.20 3.06 -6.07
C PHE A 93 -3.15 2.46 -4.67
N ALA A 94 -3.39 3.27 -3.65
CA ALA A 94 -3.37 2.80 -2.26
C ALA A 94 -4.48 1.78 -2.00
N VAL A 95 -5.69 2.01 -2.50
CA VAL A 95 -6.81 1.07 -2.31
C VAL A 95 -6.47 -0.30 -2.91
N HIS A 96 -5.91 -0.31 -4.13
CA HIS A 96 -5.52 -1.57 -4.77
C HIS A 96 -4.38 -2.26 -4.02
N THR A 97 -3.40 -1.48 -3.54
CA THR A 97 -2.28 -2.04 -2.79
C THR A 97 -2.74 -2.64 -1.47
N ILE A 98 -3.60 -1.94 -0.75
CA ILE A 98 -4.13 -2.42 0.54
C ILE A 98 -4.97 -3.68 0.33
N GLY A 99 -5.79 -3.72 -0.73
CA GLY A 99 -6.58 -4.91 -1.05
C GLY A 99 -5.69 -6.11 -1.38
N THR A 100 -4.60 -5.87 -2.11
CA THR A 100 -3.61 -6.91 -2.42
C THR A 100 -2.94 -7.39 -1.13
N ALA A 101 -2.57 -6.47 -0.24
CA ALA A 101 -1.96 -6.81 1.04
C ALA A 101 -2.90 -7.67 1.88
N ARG A 102 -4.19 -7.35 1.87
CA ARG A 102 -5.21 -8.10 2.61
C ARG A 102 -5.23 -9.56 2.18
N GLY A 103 -5.18 -9.82 0.88
CA GLY A 103 -5.15 -11.18 0.34
C GLY A 103 -3.86 -11.90 0.65
N ILE A 104 -2.73 -11.21 0.54
CA ILE A 104 -1.42 -11.80 0.86
C ILE A 104 -1.36 -12.18 2.34
N LEU A 105 -1.82 -11.30 3.22
CA LEU A 105 -1.84 -11.59 4.65
C LEU A 105 -2.65 -12.85 4.94
N PHE A 106 -3.83 -12.97 4.33
CA PHE A 106 -4.67 -14.13 4.51
C PHE A 106 -3.94 -15.42 4.12
N CYS A 107 -3.26 -15.41 2.97
CA CYS A 107 -2.51 -16.56 2.51
C CYS A 107 -1.31 -16.86 3.40
N LYS A 108 -0.59 -15.84 3.84
CA LYS A 108 0.62 -16.04 4.65
C LYS A 108 0.34 -16.49 6.07
N THR A 109 -0.86 -16.24 6.56
CA THR A 109 -1.23 -16.64 7.93
C THR A 109 -2.00 -17.96 8.00
N GLU A 110 -2.18 -18.64 6.86
CA GLU A 110 -2.84 -19.96 6.85
C GLU A 110 -2.13 -20.91 7.82
N SER A 111 -2.92 -21.67 8.56
CA SER A 111 -2.44 -22.62 9.57
C SER A 111 -1.76 -21.96 10.79
N THR A 112 -1.93 -20.66 10.95
CA THR A 112 -1.43 -19.94 12.13
C THR A 112 -2.61 -19.38 12.93
N GLN A 113 -2.34 -18.97 14.17
CA GLN A 113 -3.36 -18.34 15.00
C GLN A 113 -3.80 -16.97 14.48
N PHE A 114 -3.06 -16.39 13.53
CA PHE A 114 -3.36 -15.07 13.01
C PHE A 114 -4.19 -15.08 11.73
N ASN A 115 -4.66 -16.23 11.28
CA ASN A 115 -5.43 -16.32 10.03
C ASN A 115 -6.75 -15.55 10.08
N ASN A 116 -7.24 -15.25 11.28
CA ASN A 116 -8.45 -14.44 11.46
C ASN A 116 -8.16 -12.95 11.50
N VAL A 117 -6.90 -12.53 11.42
CA VAL A 117 -6.54 -11.12 11.38
C VAL A 117 -6.73 -10.62 9.95
N ILE A 118 -7.64 -9.69 9.77
CA ILE A 118 -7.98 -9.14 8.46
C ILE A 118 -7.69 -7.64 8.48
N ILE A 119 -6.98 -7.16 7.48
CA ILE A 119 -6.77 -5.72 7.33
C ILE A 119 -8.14 -5.09 7.05
N PRO A 120 -8.62 -4.18 7.93
CA PRO A 120 -9.94 -3.58 7.77
C PRO A 120 -9.96 -2.57 6.61
N PRO A 121 -11.14 -2.10 6.20
CA PRO A 121 -11.21 -0.97 5.29
C PRO A 121 -10.47 0.22 5.88
N ILE A 122 -9.69 0.90 5.06
CA ILE A 122 -8.87 2.03 5.49
C ILE A 122 -9.29 3.27 4.72
N ASN A 123 -9.45 4.39 5.42
CA ASN A 123 -9.75 5.65 4.76
C ASN A 123 -8.45 6.22 4.18
N VAL A 124 -8.22 5.93 2.89
CA VAL A 124 -6.99 6.34 2.21
C VAL A 124 -6.87 7.86 2.08
N SER A 125 -7.99 8.58 2.11
CA SER A 125 -7.93 10.05 2.00
C SER A 125 -7.26 10.67 3.24
N GLU A 126 -7.27 9.97 4.37
CA GLU A 126 -6.55 10.42 5.57
C GLU A 126 -5.07 10.07 5.53
N LEU A 127 -4.71 9.01 4.81
CA LEU A 127 -3.31 8.59 4.68
C LEU A 127 -2.54 9.42 3.66
N ILE A 128 -3.22 9.87 2.62
CA ILE A 128 -2.60 10.60 1.52
C ILE A 128 -2.98 12.06 1.64
N GLN A 129 -1.99 12.91 1.90
CA GLN A 129 -2.24 14.31 2.25
C GLN A 129 -2.20 15.27 1.07
N SER A 130 -1.54 14.88 -0.02
CA SER A 130 -1.33 15.81 -1.14
C SER A 130 -1.05 15.08 -2.43
N ASP A 131 -1.09 15.85 -3.52
CA ASP A 131 -0.66 15.36 -4.83
C ASP A 131 0.84 15.03 -4.79
N MET A 132 1.30 14.19 -5.73
CA MET A 132 2.73 13.93 -5.92
C MET A 132 3.22 14.79 -7.08
N VAL A 133 4.30 15.54 -6.86
CA VAL A 133 4.89 16.36 -7.90
C VAL A 133 6.17 15.71 -8.42
N ILE A 134 6.23 15.51 -9.72
CA ILE A 134 7.41 14.96 -10.40
C ILE A 134 8.04 16.07 -11.23
N GLU A 135 9.25 16.44 -10.92
CA GLU A 135 9.98 17.51 -11.60
C GLU A 135 10.84 17.06 -12.76
#